data_2b93f48b2f1ca57b1a29cfd5dcfb9457
#
_entry.id   2b93f48b2f1ca57b1a29cfd5dcfb9457
#
_cell.length_a   1.000
_cell.length_b   1.000
_cell.length_c   1.000
_cell.angle_alpha   90.00
_cell.angle_beta   90.00
_cell.angle_gamma   90.00
#
_symmetry.space_group_name_H-M   'P 1'
#
loop_
_entity.id
_entity.type
_entity.pdbx_description
1 polymer ?
#
loop_
_entity_poly.entity_id
_entity_poly.type
_entity_poly.pdbx_seq_one_letter_code
_entity_poly.pdbx_strand_id
1 'polypeptide(L)'
;MHVYRYMVGVALLAVSIGSAACDESLPSITGPTPNLVPTFTSIQNEIFSNGDSSGRVACTQCHNAIGRLFNGLDLSPQVSYANLVGVASRGKVGAIRVIAGDPENSYLIHKLEGRPGIVGVRMPLVGPPYLTDGQILVIKRWIELGARND
;
A
#
# COMPACT_ATOMS: atom_id res chain seq x y z
N MET A 1 58.71 4.67 -65.57
CA MET A 1 57.35 5.10 -65.25
C MET A 1 56.91 4.35 -64.01
N HIS A 2 56.99 4.98 -62.84
CA HIS A 2 56.58 4.39 -61.53
C HIS A 2 55.28 5.04 -61.08
N VAL A 3 54.22 4.25 -60.96
CA VAL A 3 52.92 4.68 -60.51
C VAL A 3 52.85 4.39 -59.02
N TYR A 4 52.86 5.44 -58.21
CA TYR A 4 52.58 5.40 -56.75
C TYR A 4 51.12 5.28 -56.48
N ARG A 5 50.68 4.15 -55.87
CA ARG A 5 49.32 3.97 -55.34
C ARG A 5 49.28 4.43 -53.90
N TYR A 6 48.61 5.51 -53.65
CA TYR A 6 48.27 5.95 -52.26
C TYR A 6 47.09 5.15 -51.76
N MET A 7 47.34 4.32 -50.72
CA MET A 7 46.28 3.74 -49.93
C MET A 7 45.84 4.74 -48.86
N VAL A 8 44.61 5.24 -48.98
CA VAL A 8 43.95 6.07 -47.96
C VAL A 8 43.32 5.13 -46.97
N GLY A 9 43.89 5.01 -45.79
CA GLY A 9 43.30 4.29 -44.66
C GLY A 9 42.22 5.14 -44.00
N VAL A 10 40.97 4.72 -44.11
CA VAL A 10 39.84 5.32 -43.36
C VAL A 10 39.83 4.70 -41.97
N ALA A 11 40.19 5.45 -40.96
CA ALA A 11 40.03 5.08 -39.56
C ALA A 11 38.61 5.34 -39.13
N LEU A 12 37.82 4.26 -38.91
CA LEU A 12 36.49 4.33 -38.29
C LEU A 12 36.66 4.50 -36.78
N LEU A 13 36.39 5.70 -36.27
CA LEU A 13 36.21 5.96 -34.85
C LEU A 13 34.87 5.40 -34.44
N ALA A 14 34.84 4.31 -33.70
CA ALA A 14 33.65 3.82 -33.01
C ALA A 14 33.41 4.69 -31.76
N VAL A 15 32.45 5.60 -31.84
CA VAL A 15 31.94 6.34 -30.67
C VAL A 15 30.99 5.41 -29.90
N SER A 16 31.46 4.82 -28.83
CA SER A 16 30.61 4.11 -27.86
C SER A 16 29.82 5.12 -27.06
N ILE A 17 28.55 5.30 -27.41
CA ILE A 17 27.54 6.05 -26.58
C ILE A 17 27.24 5.15 -25.38
N GLY A 18 27.92 5.37 -24.27
CA GLY A 18 27.52 4.81 -22.98
C GLY A 18 26.20 5.43 -22.56
N SER A 19 25.10 4.66 -22.65
CA SER A 19 23.86 5.00 -22.00
C SER A 19 24.08 4.90 -20.48
N ALA A 20 24.32 6.03 -19.81
CA ALA A 20 24.17 6.13 -18.38
C ALA A 20 22.67 5.95 -18.10
N ALA A 21 22.27 4.73 -17.72
CA ALA A 21 20.98 4.50 -17.10
C ALA A 21 21.01 5.28 -15.77
N CYS A 22 20.30 6.39 -15.70
CA CYS A 22 19.98 7.02 -14.43
C CYS A 22 19.08 6.05 -13.68
N ASP A 23 19.64 5.23 -12.81
CA ASP A 23 18.90 4.53 -11.77
C ASP A 23 18.57 5.56 -10.67
N GLU A 24 17.64 6.47 -10.97
CA GLU A 24 16.97 7.25 -9.94
C GLU A 24 16.01 6.29 -9.26
N SER A 25 16.44 5.72 -8.14
CA SER A 25 15.55 5.00 -7.23
C SER A 25 14.48 5.97 -6.75
N LEU A 26 13.30 5.92 -7.39
CA LEU A 26 12.15 6.70 -6.94
C LEU A 26 11.86 6.36 -5.48
N PRO A 27 11.68 7.37 -4.61
CA PRO A 27 11.31 7.09 -3.22
C PRO A 27 10.03 6.24 -3.21
N SER A 28 10.02 5.20 -2.37
CA SER A 28 8.85 4.33 -2.27
C SER A 28 7.60 5.15 -1.96
N ILE A 29 6.57 5.04 -2.79
CA ILE A 29 5.29 5.71 -2.59
C ILE A 29 4.59 5.25 -1.31
N THR A 30 4.97 4.09 -0.77
CA THR A 30 4.45 3.53 0.48
C THR A 30 5.17 4.11 1.71
N GLY A 31 6.23 4.94 1.51
CA GLY A 31 6.94 5.61 2.59
C GLY A 31 7.57 4.61 3.57
N PRO A 32 7.15 4.63 4.87
CA PRO A 32 7.78 3.81 5.91
C PRO A 32 7.54 2.30 5.78
N THR A 33 6.79 1.83 4.78
CA THR A 33 6.54 0.41 4.48
C THR A 33 6.89 0.07 3.03
N PRO A 34 8.18 0.08 2.66
CA PRO A 34 8.62 -0.05 1.26
C PRO A 34 8.25 -1.39 0.61
N ASN A 35 8.06 -2.44 1.41
CA ASN A 35 7.73 -3.79 0.95
C ASN A 35 6.23 -4.06 0.84
N LEU A 36 5.39 -3.06 1.11
CA LEU A 36 3.94 -3.19 1.06
C LEU A 36 3.47 -3.44 -0.38
N VAL A 37 2.78 -4.56 -0.58
CA VAL A 37 2.18 -4.95 -1.87
C VAL A 37 0.68 -5.23 -1.70
N PRO A 38 -0.13 -5.19 -2.78
CA PRO A 38 -1.58 -5.31 -2.70
C PRO A 38 -2.07 -6.76 -2.54
N THR A 39 -1.56 -7.45 -1.50
CA THR A 39 -2.03 -8.75 -1.02
C THR A 39 -2.50 -8.64 0.42
N PHE A 40 -3.44 -9.49 0.82
CA PHE A 40 -3.95 -9.46 2.19
C PHE A 40 -2.84 -9.78 3.20
N THR A 41 -2.00 -10.78 2.91
CA THR A 41 -0.86 -11.14 3.77
C THR A 41 0.09 -9.95 3.98
N SER A 42 0.43 -9.21 2.93
CA SER A 42 1.29 -8.03 3.06
C SER A 42 0.63 -6.93 3.89
N ILE A 43 -0.65 -6.62 3.63
CA ILE A 43 -1.41 -5.62 4.40
C ILE A 43 -1.52 -6.04 5.87
N GLN A 44 -1.79 -7.33 6.14
CA GLN A 44 -1.84 -7.86 7.51
C GLN A 44 -0.52 -7.64 8.24
N ASN A 45 0.59 -8.01 7.62
CA ASN A 45 1.90 -7.95 8.25
C ASN A 45 2.39 -6.50 8.39
N GLU A 46 2.33 -5.73 7.31
CA GLU A 46 2.97 -4.40 7.25
C GLU A 46 2.10 -3.28 7.86
N ILE A 47 0.77 -3.46 7.90
CA ILE A 47 -0.15 -2.41 8.35
C ILE A 47 -0.91 -2.81 9.61
N PHE A 48 -1.56 -3.99 9.62
CA PHE A 48 -2.44 -4.33 10.73
C PHE A 48 -1.66 -4.81 11.95
N SER A 49 -0.66 -5.68 11.76
CA SER A 49 0.09 -6.30 12.86
C SER A 49 1.29 -5.49 13.33
N ASN A 50 1.85 -4.62 12.48
CA ASN A 50 3.04 -3.85 12.79
C ASN A 50 2.80 -2.34 12.69
N GLY A 51 3.50 -1.61 13.56
CA GLY A 51 3.75 -0.18 13.39
C GLY A 51 4.84 0.05 12.35
N ASP A 52 5.20 1.31 12.10
CA ASP A 52 6.26 1.65 11.15
C ASP A 52 7.21 2.72 11.70
N SER A 53 8.26 3.02 10.96
CA SER A 53 9.31 3.96 11.36
C SER A 53 8.85 5.41 11.50
N SER A 54 7.63 5.75 11.04
CA SER A 54 7.03 7.07 11.27
C SER A 54 6.48 7.24 12.69
N GLY A 55 6.39 6.14 13.46
CA GLY A 55 5.77 6.10 14.78
C GLY A 55 4.28 5.72 14.75
N ARG A 56 3.75 5.33 13.58
CA ARG A 56 2.39 4.78 13.48
C ARG A 56 2.31 3.46 14.25
N VAL A 57 1.32 3.33 15.11
CA VAL A 57 1.09 2.10 15.88
C VAL A 57 0.40 1.03 15.02
N ALA A 58 0.59 -0.25 15.40
CA ALA A 58 -0.13 -1.37 14.80
C ALA A 58 -1.64 -1.25 15.06
N CYS A 59 -2.47 -1.59 14.07
CA CYS A 59 -3.93 -1.58 14.22
C CYS A 59 -4.39 -2.57 15.30
N THR A 60 -3.70 -3.72 15.41
CA THR A 60 -3.97 -4.76 16.39
C THR A 60 -3.73 -4.34 17.83
N GLN A 61 -3.07 -3.21 18.12
CA GLN A 61 -2.97 -2.69 19.48
C GLN A 61 -4.35 -2.38 20.07
N CYS A 62 -5.28 -1.88 19.23
CA CYS A 62 -6.65 -1.55 19.65
C CYS A 62 -7.70 -2.50 19.05
N HIS A 63 -7.45 -2.99 17.81
CA HIS A 63 -8.35 -3.89 17.09
C HIS A 63 -7.90 -5.35 17.24
N ASN A 64 -8.14 -5.91 18.41
CA ASN A 64 -7.83 -7.30 18.78
C ASN A 64 -9.04 -7.94 19.48
N ALA A 65 -8.91 -9.18 19.94
CA ALA A 65 -9.99 -9.93 20.57
C ALA A 65 -10.63 -9.21 21.77
N ILE A 66 -9.83 -8.48 22.56
CA ILE A 66 -10.33 -7.68 23.69
C ILE A 66 -10.93 -6.36 23.19
N GLY A 67 -10.21 -5.63 22.34
CA GLY A 67 -10.63 -4.35 21.79
C GLY A 67 -11.92 -4.46 20.98
N ARG A 68 -12.19 -5.61 20.33
CA ARG A 68 -13.47 -5.89 19.64
C ARG A 68 -14.70 -5.72 20.52
N LEU A 69 -14.60 -5.91 21.80
CA LEU A 69 -15.72 -5.72 22.72
C LEU A 69 -16.21 -4.26 22.74
N PHE A 70 -15.29 -3.31 22.49
CA PHE A 70 -15.56 -1.88 22.52
C PHE A 70 -15.75 -1.30 21.12
N ASN A 71 -14.90 -1.65 20.15
CA ASN A 71 -14.91 -1.05 18.82
C ASN A 71 -15.54 -1.94 17.72
N GLY A 72 -15.84 -3.20 18.05
CA GLY A 72 -16.53 -4.13 17.16
C GLY A 72 -15.68 -4.78 16.08
N LEU A 73 -14.36 -4.53 16.03
CA LEU A 73 -13.44 -5.05 15.00
C LEU A 73 -12.22 -5.71 15.63
N ASP A 74 -11.91 -6.91 15.15
CA ASP A 74 -10.68 -7.64 15.48
C ASP A 74 -9.88 -7.84 14.19
N LEU A 75 -8.66 -7.32 14.18
CA LEU A 75 -7.70 -7.39 13.07
C LEU A 75 -6.52 -8.34 13.35
N SER A 76 -6.66 -9.22 14.36
CA SER A 76 -5.67 -10.27 14.60
C SER A 76 -5.54 -11.19 13.38
N PRO A 77 -4.33 -11.67 13.03
CA PRO A 77 -4.06 -12.38 11.77
C PRO A 77 -5.01 -13.53 11.44
N GLN A 78 -5.45 -14.28 12.46
CA GLN A 78 -6.29 -15.47 12.27
C GLN A 78 -7.74 -15.16 11.89
N VAL A 79 -8.21 -13.94 12.16
CA VAL A 79 -9.65 -13.59 12.05
C VAL A 79 -9.91 -12.32 11.24
N SER A 80 -8.88 -11.53 10.96
CA SER A 80 -9.00 -10.20 10.34
C SER A 80 -9.69 -10.24 8.98
N TYR A 81 -9.33 -11.19 8.11
CA TYR A 81 -9.95 -11.35 6.80
C TYR A 81 -11.47 -11.57 6.93
N ALA A 82 -11.85 -12.57 7.72
CA ALA A 82 -13.26 -12.90 7.96
C ALA A 82 -14.03 -11.78 8.66
N ASN A 83 -13.34 -10.91 9.39
CA ASN A 83 -13.95 -9.74 10.04
C ASN A 83 -14.05 -8.51 9.13
N LEU A 84 -13.39 -8.52 7.95
CA LEU A 84 -13.34 -7.36 7.05
C LEU A 84 -14.21 -7.56 5.81
N VAL A 85 -13.97 -8.61 5.03
CA VAL A 85 -14.54 -8.74 3.68
C VAL A 85 -15.98 -9.18 3.73
N GLY A 86 -16.88 -8.37 3.15
CA GLY A 86 -18.32 -8.60 3.13
C GLY A 86 -19.04 -8.39 4.47
N VAL A 87 -18.36 -7.88 5.50
CA VAL A 87 -18.90 -7.79 6.86
C VAL A 87 -19.46 -6.40 7.15
N ALA A 88 -20.67 -6.34 7.67
CA ALA A 88 -21.31 -5.09 8.09
C ALA A 88 -20.51 -4.42 9.22
N SER A 89 -20.40 -3.09 9.15
CA SER A 89 -19.81 -2.29 10.22
C SER A 89 -20.75 -2.23 11.43
N ARG A 90 -20.25 -2.54 12.61
CA ARG A 90 -21.00 -2.34 13.84
C ARG A 90 -21.12 -0.87 14.23
N GLY A 91 -20.12 -0.08 13.84
CA GLY A 91 -20.08 1.35 14.18
C GLY A 91 -20.89 2.25 13.24
N LYS A 92 -21.23 1.77 12.03
CA LYS A 92 -21.99 2.55 11.05
C LYS A 92 -23.01 1.66 10.36
N VAL A 93 -24.28 1.86 10.67
CA VAL A 93 -25.39 1.12 10.06
C VAL A 93 -25.39 1.31 8.55
N GLY A 94 -25.60 0.23 7.81
CA GLY A 94 -25.63 0.22 6.33
C GLY A 94 -24.27 0.23 5.64
N ALA A 95 -23.16 0.37 6.39
CA ALA A 95 -21.83 0.31 5.80
C ALA A 95 -21.24 -1.11 5.88
N ILE A 96 -20.55 -1.52 4.80
CA ILE A 96 -19.75 -2.76 4.75
C ILE A 96 -18.27 -2.39 4.95
N ARG A 97 -17.54 -3.15 5.75
CA ARG A 97 -16.15 -2.86 6.09
C ARG A 97 -15.24 -2.88 4.86
N VAL A 98 -15.31 -3.96 4.08
CA VAL A 98 -14.63 -4.11 2.79
C VAL A 98 -15.61 -4.73 1.79
N ILE A 99 -15.83 -4.05 0.68
CA ILE A 99 -16.62 -4.54 -0.46
C ILE A 99 -15.62 -4.95 -1.55
N ALA A 100 -15.53 -6.24 -1.83
CA ALA A 100 -14.63 -6.75 -2.86
C ALA A 100 -14.91 -6.08 -4.22
N GLY A 101 -13.89 -5.54 -4.86
CA GLY A 101 -14.00 -4.78 -6.12
C GLY A 101 -14.40 -3.32 -5.96
N ASP A 102 -14.79 -2.86 -4.76
CA ASP A 102 -15.28 -1.49 -4.56
C ASP A 102 -14.60 -0.80 -3.36
N PRO A 103 -13.40 -0.25 -3.55
CA PRO A 103 -12.69 0.48 -2.49
C PRO A 103 -13.41 1.77 -2.09
N GLU A 104 -14.11 2.43 -3.03
CA GLU A 104 -14.73 3.73 -2.76
C GLU A 104 -15.92 3.65 -1.80
N ASN A 105 -16.63 2.52 -1.76
CA ASN A 105 -17.72 2.25 -0.82
C ASN A 105 -17.30 1.36 0.36
N SER A 106 -16.03 0.94 0.41
CA SER A 106 -15.48 0.19 1.54
C SER A 106 -15.26 1.10 2.75
N TYR A 107 -15.96 0.82 3.87
CA TYR A 107 -15.89 1.67 5.06
C TYR A 107 -14.51 1.72 5.71
N LEU A 108 -13.68 0.69 5.52
CA LEU A 108 -12.28 0.70 5.92
C LEU A 108 -11.55 1.90 5.29
N ILE A 109 -11.70 2.12 3.98
CA ILE A 109 -11.08 3.25 3.28
C ILE A 109 -11.58 4.58 3.82
N HIS A 110 -12.89 4.72 4.05
CA HIS A 110 -13.45 5.95 4.65
C HIS A 110 -12.80 6.27 6.00
N LYS A 111 -12.59 5.25 6.83
CA LYS A 111 -11.94 5.41 8.14
C LYS A 111 -10.47 5.79 8.04
N LEU A 112 -9.74 5.23 7.08
CA LEU A 112 -8.31 5.51 6.87
C LEU A 112 -8.09 6.91 6.27
N GLU A 113 -8.95 7.34 5.35
CA GLU A 113 -8.89 8.67 4.73
C GLU A 113 -9.50 9.78 5.61
N GLY A 114 -10.34 9.43 6.57
CA GLY A 114 -11.06 10.41 7.39
C GLY A 114 -12.18 11.12 6.62
N ARG A 115 -12.87 10.39 5.73
CA ARG A 115 -13.92 10.95 4.87
C ARG A 115 -15.08 11.55 5.68
N PRO A 116 -15.78 12.54 5.13
CA PRO A 116 -17.04 13.03 5.72
C PRO A 116 -18.04 11.89 5.94
N GLY A 117 -18.77 11.96 7.06
CA GLY A 117 -19.83 10.98 7.40
C GLY A 117 -19.32 9.66 7.99
N ILE A 118 -18.04 9.56 8.36
CA ILE A 118 -17.59 8.46 9.23
C ILE A 118 -18.16 8.65 10.65
N VAL A 119 -18.40 7.55 11.35
CA VAL A 119 -18.74 7.57 12.77
C VAL A 119 -17.45 7.60 13.59
N GLY A 120 -17.36 8.53 14.54
CA GLY A 120 -16.14 8.79 15.30
C GLY A 120 -15.08 9.50 14.45
N VAL A 121 -13.80 9.15 14.64
CA VAL A 121 -12.65 9.86 14.04
C VAL A 121 -11.92 9.00 13.00
N ARG A 122 -11.02 9.66 12.25
CA ARG A 122 -10.07 9.00 11.36
C ARG A 122 -9.23 7.96 12.11
N MET A 123 -8.83 6.87 11.42
CA MET A 123 -7.93 5.86 11.97
C MET A 123 -6.51 6.02 11.42
N PRO A 124 -5.49 5.70 12.24
CA PRO A 124 -5.55 5.28 13.64
C PRO A 124 -6.01 6.40 14.58
N LEU A 125 -6.72 6.04 15.66
CA LEU A 125 -7.25 6.99 16.67
C LEU A 125 -6.16 7.89 17.27
N VAL A 126 -4.96 7.35 17.44
CA VAL A 126 -3.79 8.05 18.03
C VAL A 126 -2.95 8.80 16.98
N GLY A 127 -3.44 8.89 15.74
CA GLY A 127 -2.76 9.69 14.72
C GLY A 127 -2.80 11.19 14.99
N PRO A 128 -1.91 12.00 14.35
CA PRO A 128 -0.86 11.57 13.46
C PRO A 128 0.29 10.82 14.18
N PRO A 129 1.06 9.98 13.49
CA PRO A 129 1.02 9.76 12.05
C PRO A 129 -0.13 8.86 11.60
N TYR A 130 -0.73 9.21 10.46
CA TYR A 130 -1.72 8.39 9.75
C TYR A 130 -1.01 7.56 8.66
N LEU A 131 -1.74 6.63 8.02
CA LEU A 131 -1.25 5.99 6.81
C LEU A 131 -0.99 7.04 5.73
N THR A 132 0.10 6.84 4.97
CA THR A 132 0.38 7.67 3.79
C THR A 132 -0.62 7.36 2.67
N ASP A 133 -0.77 8.29 1.72
CA ASP A 133 -1.64 8.07 0.55
C ASP A 133 -1.21 6.83 -0.24
N GLY A 134 0.12 6.57 -0.33
CA GLY A 134 0.65 5.38 -0.98
C GLY A 134 0.27 4.08 -0.27
N GLN A 135 0.30 4.05 1.07
CA GLN A 135 -0.15 2.89 1.85
C GLN A 135 -1.66 2.66 1.65
N ILE A 136 -2.47 3.72 1.67
CA ILE A 136 -3.91 3.63 1.43
C ILE A 136 -4.18 3.16 0.00
N LEU A 137 -3.42 3.65 -0.99
CA LEU A 137 -3.54 3.23 -2.39
C LEU A 137 -3.30 1.73 -2.57
N VAL A 138 -2.32 1.14 -1.87
CA VAL A 138 -2.07 -0.31 -1.91
C VAL A 138 -3.26 -1.08 -1.33
N ILE A 139 -3.85 -0.62 -0.22
CA ILE A 139 -5.06 -1.24 0.35
C ILE A 139 -6.24 -1.14 -0.63
N LYS A 140 -6.45 0.04 -1.26
CA LYS A 140 -7.47 0.23 -2.30
C LYS A 140 -7.26 -0.74 -3.46
N ARG A 141 -6.01 -0.90 -3.91
CA ARG A 141 -5.67 -1.82 -5.00
C ARG A 141 -5.96 -3.28 -4.66
N TRP A 142 -5.67 -3.72 -3.44
CA TRP A 142 -6.08 -5.05 -2.96
C TRP A 142 -7.60 -5.23 -3.04
N ILE A 143 -8.38 -4.23 -2.60
CA ILE A 143 -9.85 -4.27 -2.67
C ILE A 143 -10.33 -4.34 -4.12
N GLU A 144 -9.79 -3.51 -5.02
CA GLU A 144 -10.11 -3.51 -6.46
C GLU A 144 -9.85 -4.87 -7.12
N LEU A 145 -8.77 -5.56 -6.72
CA LEU A 145 -8.43 -6.89 -7.20
C LEU A 145 -9.33 -8.01 -6.62
N GLY A 146 -10.39 -7.63 -5.90
CA GLY A 146 -11.37 -8.56 -5.36
C GLY A 146 -11.16 -8.91 -3.89
N ALA A 147 -10.32 -8.16 -3.16
CA ALA A 147 -10.05 -8.35 -1.73
C ALA A 147 -9.74 -9.81 -1.37
N ARG A 148 -8.85 -10.46 -2.11
CA ARG A 148 -8.51 -11.89 -1.92
C ARG A 148 -7.80 -12.12 -0.60
N ASN A 149 -7.95 -13.36 -0.09
CA ASN A 149 -7.20 -13.84 1.08
C ASN A 149 -5.92 -14.54 0.60
N ASP A 150 -4.93 -13.78 0.17
CA ASP A 150 -3.71 -14.23 -0.51
C ASP A 150 -2.42 -13.83 0.22
#